data_f15a12af66ab55d83661fa9d60ec547a
#
_entry.id   f15a12af66ab55d83661fa9d60ec547a
#
_cell.length_a   1.000
_cell.length_b   1.000
_cell.length_c   1.000
_cell.angle_alpha   90.00
_cell.angle_beta   90.00
_cell.angle_gamma   90.00
#
_symmetry.space_group_name_H-M   'P 1'
#
loop_
_entity.id
_entity.type
_entity.pdbx_description
1 polymer ?
#
loop_
_entity_poly.entity_id
_entity_poly.type
_entity_poly.pdbx_seq_one_letter_code
_entity_poly.pdbx_strand_id
1 'polypeptide(L)'
;MKAFVITITDLDESVKCANRLIESADTKSNLPVEIFSAITPKDEPAEILTRKRIRLDGFKDDIGSRPKNVMAAFCSHYSLWEKCAAGNEDFVIFEHDAVVVDTIPKYMAHTGCVSLGAPSYGKWNTPTVLGVGPLKSKRYFPGAHAYRLSPTAARDLCEMAVLNATATDVFINLQNFPWLQEYFPWPVICKDNFTTIQNPTGCVAKHNWGGGYNIVKVE
;
A
#
# COMPACT_ATOMS: atom_id res chain seq x y z
N MET A 1 -1.59 18.57 0.62
CA MET A 1 -1.25 17.12 0.71
C MET A 1 -1.95 16.55 1.92
N LYS A 2 -2.74 15.51 1.73
CA LYS A 2 -3.40 14.74 2.79
C LYS A 2 -2.69 13.41 2.98
N ALA A 3 -2.74 12.86 4.18
CA ALA A 3 -2.14 11.56 4.46
C ALA A 3 -3.16 10.66 5.16
N PHE A 4 -3.20 9.39 4.75
CA PHE A 4 -4.13 8.40 5.28
C PHE A 4 -3.40 7.12 5.65
N VAL A 5 -3.82 6.49 6.75
CA VAL A 5 -3.42 5.13 7.11
C VAL A 5 -4.62 4.20 7.01
N ILE A 6 -4.49 3.18 6.17
CA ILE A 6 -5.50 2.13 6.01
C ILE A 6 -5.46 1.25 7.26
N THR A 7 -6.55 1.25 8.02
CA THR A 7 -6.63 0.61 9.34
C THR A 7 -7.86 -0.26 9.44
N ILE A 8 -7.71 -1.51 9.85
CA ILE A 8 -8.83 -2.38 10.21
C ILE A 8 -9.26 -1.97 11.62
N THR A 9 -10.30 -1.14 11.70
CA THR A 9 -10.69 -0.42 12.93
C THR A 9 -11.29 -1.31 14.01
N ASP A 10 -11.74 -2.50 13.68
CA ASP A 10 -12.23 -3.53 14.60
C ASP A 10 -11.17 -4.59 14.95
N LEU A 11 -9.90 -4.35 14.59
CA LEU A 11 -8.76 -5.20 14.91
C LEU A 11 -7.72 -4.42 15.74
N ASP A 12 -7.59 -4.75 17.01
CA ASP A 12 -6.71 -4.05 17.97
C ASP A 12 -5.25 -3.96 17.49
N GLU A 13 -4.72 -5.02 16.88
CA GLU A 13 -3.36 -5.04 16.34
C GLU A 13 -3.18 -4.01 15.22
N SER A 14 -4.16 -3.90 14.32
CA SER A 14 -4.15 -2.91 13.25
C SER A 14 -4.21 -1.49 13.79
N VAL A 15 -5.07 -1.24 14.78
CA VAL A 15 -5.20 0.07 15.44
C VAL A 15 -3.91 0.46 16.16
N LYS A 16 -3.27 -0.47 16.89
CA LYS A 16 -1.98 -0.23 17.56
C LYS A 16 -0.88 0.12 16.56
N CYS A 17 -0.82 -0.60 15.44
CA CYS A 17 0.15 -0.32 14.39
C CYS A 17 -0.10 1.02 13.72
N ALA A 18 -1.35 1.35 13.40
CA ALA A 18 -1.74 2.64 12.82
C ALA A 18 -1.38 3.82 13.76
N ASN A 19 -1.63 3.70 15.07
CA ASN A 19 -1.23 4.71 16.04
C ASN A 19 0.29 4.91 16.10
N ARG A 20 1.07 3.84 16.02
CA ARG A 20 2.53 3.90 15.92
C ARG A 20 2.98 4.64 14.64
N LEU A 21 2.31 4.38 13.50
CA LEU A 21 2.57 5.13 12.27
C LEU A 21 2.28 6.61 12.46
N ILE A 22 1.10 6.97 12.98
CA ILE A 22 0.69 8.36 13.19
C ILE A 22 1.70 9.10 14.06
N GLU A 23 2.12 8.51 15.18
CA GLU A 23 3.12 9.06 16.07
C GLU A 23 4.48 9.25 15.36
N SER A 24 4.93 8.26 14.58
CA SER A 24 6.19 8.36 13.84
C SER A 24 6.13 9.40 12.72
N ALA A 25 5.00 9.54 12.02
CA ALA A 25 4.79 10.52 10.97
C ALA A 25 4.78 11.95 11.53
N ASP A 26 4.11 12.16 12.66
CA ASP A 26 4.12 13.44 13.37
C ASP A 26 5.53 13.82 13.82
N THR A 27 6.19 12.91 14.53
CA THR A 27 7.54 13.14 15.11
C THR A 27 8.61 13.38 14.04
N LYS A 28 8.61 12.62 12.94
CA LYS A 28 9.67 12.67 11.91
C LYS A 28 9.39 13.68 10.79
N SER A 29 8.11 13.95 10.50
CA SER A 29 7.73 14.71 9.30
C SER A 29 6.75 15.84 9.58
N ASN A 30 6.26 16.00 10.82
CA ASN A 30 5.15 16.90 11.13
C ASN A 30 4.00 16.71 10.11
N LEU A 31 3.68 15.45 9.82
CA LEU A 31 2.69 15.04 8.83
C LEU A 31 1.45 14.49 9.56
N PRO A 32 0.35 15.25 9.60
CA PRO A 32 -0.90 14.76 10.15
C PRO A 32 -1.44 13.62 9.26
N VAL A 33 -1.72 12.47 9.87
CA VAL A 33 -2.23 11.28 9.18
C VAL A 33 -3.62 10.95 9.72
N GLU A 34 -4.59 10.82 8.83
CA GLU A 34 -5.96 10.43 9.15
C GLU A 34 -6.13 8.90 9.03
N ILE A 35 -6.88 8.30 9.95
CA ILE A 35 -7.27 6.90 9.83
C ILE A 35 -8.32 6.79 8.72
N PHE A 36 -8.04 5.90 7.75
CA PHE A 36 -9.00 5.43 6.76
C PHE A 36 -9.44 4.02 7.16
N SER A 37 -10.73 3.85 7.50
CA SER A 37 -11.29 2.54 7.84
C SER A 37 -11.16 1.59 6.65
N ALA A 38 -10.41 0.51 6.84
CA ALA A 38 -10.16 -0.48 5.80
C ALA A 38 -11.47 -1.19 5.40
N ILE A 39 -11.58 -1.50 4.12
CA ILE A 39 -12.55 -2.48 3.64
C ILE A 39 -12.04 -3.87 4.06
N THR A 40 -12.93 -4.69 4.59
CA THR A 40 -12.65 -6.02 5.12
C THR A 40 -13.39 -7.09 4.32
N PRO A 41 -13.13 -8.38 4.51
CA PRO A 41 -13.93 -9.45 3.89
C PRO A 41 -15.44 -9.39 4.20
N LYS A 42 -15.84 -8.79 5.34
CA LYS A 42 -17.25 -8.58 5.72
C LYS A 42 -18.00 -7.62 4.79
N ASP A 43 -17.28 -6.72 4.17
CA ASP A 43 -17.83 -5.68 3.26
C ASP A 43 -18.08 -6.21 1.84
N GLU A 44 -17.97 -7.50 1.62
CA GLU A 44 -18.15 -8.18 0.32
C GLU A 44 -17.34 -7.50 -0.81
N PRO A 45 -16.00 -7.52 -0.72
CA PRO A 45 -15.13 -6.78 -1.64
C PRO A 45 -15.28 -7.19 -3.11
N ALA A 46 -15.65 -8.44 -3.40
CA ALA A 46 -15.94 -8.89 -4.76
C ALA A 46 -17.14 -8.15 -5.38
N GLU A 47 -18.18 -7.86 -4.60
CA GLU A 47 -19.32 -7.09 -5.05
C GLU A 47 -18.96 -5.62 -5.27
N ILE A 48 -18.12 -5.04 -4.39
CA ILE A 48 -17.61 -3.69 -4.56
C ILE A 48 -16.87 -3.57 -5.89
N LEU A 49 -15.92 -4.48 -6.17
CA LEU A 49 -15.15 -4.50 -7.41
C LEU A 49 -16.05 -4.69 -8.64
N THR A 50 -17.01 -5.61 -8.56
CA THR A 50 -17.96 -5.88 -9.65
C THR A 50 -18.80 -4.64 -9.99
N ARG A 51 -19.31 -3.93 -8.98
CA ARG A 51 -20.04 -2.65 -9.17
C ARG A 51 -19.17 -1.57 -9.83
N LYS A 52 -17.86 -1.60 -9.61
CA LYS A 52 -16.87 -0.74 -10.25
C LYS A 52 -16.43 -1.25 -11.63
N ARG A 53 -16.99 -2.35 -12.12
CA ARG A 53 -16.62 -3.03 -13.38
C ARG A 53 -15.16 -3.52 -13.40
N ILE A 54 -14.59 -3.74 -12.23
CA ILE A 54 -13.23 -4.26 -12.07
C ILE A 54 -13.28 -5.79 -12.19
N ARG A 55 -12.40 -6.35 -13.01
CA ARG A 55 -12.29 -7.79 -13.22
C ARG A 55 -11.72 -8.47 -12.00
N LEU A 56 -12.25 -9.66 -11.66
CA LEU A 56 -11.84 -10.44 -10.49
C LEU A 56 -10.80 -11.52 -10.79
N ASP A 57 -10.51 -11.80 -12.04
CA ASP A 57 -9.63 -12.88 -12.49
C ASP A 57 -8.16 -12.70 -12.08
N GLY A 58 -7.75 -11.48 -11.70
CA GLY A 58 -6.43 -11.21 -11.13
C GLY A 58 -6.28 -11.52 -9.63
N PHE A 59 -7.39 -11.80 -8.93
CA PHE A 59 -7.40 -12.14 -7.50
C PHE A 59 -7.51 -13.65 -7.27
N LYS A 60 -6.63 -14.40 -7.90
CA LYS A 60 -6.61 -15.87 -7.75
C LYS A 60 -6.05 -16.26 -6.39
N ASP A 61 -6.41 -17.47 -5.96
CA ASP A 61 -5.77 -18.11 -4.81
C ASP A 61 -4.32 -18.46 -5.19
N ASP A 62 -3.48 -17.44 -5.09
CA ASP A 62 -2.05 -17.62 -5.19
C ASP A 62 -1.56 -18.36 -3.95
N ILE A 63 -0.56 -19.18 -4.12
CA ILE A 63 0.02 -20.05 -3.10
C ILE A 63 0.21 -19.26 -1.79
N GLY A 64 -0.77 -19.39 -0.88
CA GLY A 64 -0.70 -18.86 0.46
C GLY A 64 -1.38 -17.52 0.75
N SER A 65 -2.14 -16.93 -0.16
CA SER A 65 -2.98 -15.75 0.14
C SER A 65 -4.47 -16.07 0.18
N ARG A 66 -5.23 -15.26 0.93
CA ARG A 66 -6.69 -15.34 1.03
C ARG A 66 -7.32 -14.37 0.04
N PRO A 67 -7.97 -14.83 -1.06
CA PRO A 67 -8.44 -13.93 -2.14
C PRO A 67 -9.38 -12.83 -1.66
N LYS A 68 -10.32 -13.13 -0.76
CA LYS A 68 -11.23 -12.10 -0.20
C LYS A 68 -10.46 -11.01 0.55
N ASN A 69 -9.42 -11.36 1.30
CA ASN A 69 -8.58 -10.40 2.03
C ASN A 69 -7.72 -9.56 1.08
N VAL A 70 -7.19 -10.18 0.01
CA VAL A 70 -6.44 -9.45 -1.05
C VAL A 70 -7.36 -8.45 -1.74
N MET A 71 -8.59 -8.87 -2.12
CA MET A 71 -9.60 -7.98 -2.71
C MET A 71 -9.97 -6.85 -1.75
N ALA A 72 -10.14 -7.13 -0.46
CA ALA A 72 -10.48 -6.13 0.54
C ALA A 72 -9.37 -5.07 0.71
N ALA A 73 -8.10 -5.50 0.78
CA ALA A 73 -6.96 -4.60 0.79
C ALA A 73 -6.92 -3.73 -0.48
N PHE A 74 -7.08 -4.35 -1.66
CA PHE A 74 -7.16 -3.61 -2.93
C PHE A 74 -8.30 -2.59 -2.94
N CYS A 75 -9.50 -2.96 -2.48
CA CYS A 75 -10.65 -2.04 -2.38
C CYS A 75 -10.36 -0.84 -1.49
N SER A 76 -9.61 -1.03 -0.39
CA SER A 76 -9.22 0.05 0.50
C SER A 76 -8.32 1.06 -0.20
N HIS A 77 -7.29 0.59 -0.89
CA HIS A 77 -6.42 1.44 -1.72
C HIS A 77 -7.19 2.11 -2.86
N TYR A 78 -8.01 1.36 -3.58
CA TYR A 78 -8.82 1.85 -4.68
C TYR A 78 -9.75 2.99 -4.25
N SER A 79 -10.39 2.86 -3.09
CA SER A 79 -11.25 3.92 -2.53
C SER A 79 -10.47 5.21 -2.25
N LEU A 80 -9.23 5.11 -1.78
CA LEU A 80 -8.35 6.27 -1.61
C LEU A 80 -7.89 6.85 -2.95
N TRP A 81 -7.66 6.02 -3.97
CA TRP A 81 -7.37 6.51 -5.32
C TRP A 81 -8.54 7.29 -5.91
N GLU A 82 -9.78 6.77 -5.81
CA GLU A 82 -10.98 7.51 -6.24
C GLU A 82 -11.10 8.86 -5.52
N LYS A 83 -10.89 8.87 -4.20
CA LYS A 83 -10.93 10.08 -3.39
C LYS A 83 -9.84 11.08 -3.80
N CYS A 84 -8.62 10.62 -4.09
CA CYS A 84 -7.53 11.44 -4.59
C CYS A 84 -7.83 11.98 -5.98
N ALA A 85 -8.30 11.13 -6.90
CA ALA A 85 -8.65 11.46 -8.29
C ALA A 85 -9.73 12.55 -8.40
N ALA A 86 -10.66 12.58 -7.45
CA ALA A 86 -11.72 13.60 -7.35
C ALA A 86 -11.24 14.91 -6.73
N GLY A 87 -10.04 14.93 -6.13
CA GLY A 87 -9.45 16.10 -5.49
C GLY A 87 -8.47 16.87 -6.36
N ASN A 88 -7.78 17.81 -5.73
CA ASN A 88 -6.78 18.66 -6.36
C ASN A 88 -5.42 18.67 -5.65
N GLU A 89 -5.24 17.76 -4.68
CA GLU A 89 -4.01 17.66 -3.90
C GLU A 89 -3.53 16.22 -3.80
N ASP A 90 -2.21 16.04 -3.64
CA ASP A 90 -1.61 14.73 -3.47
C ASP A 90 -2.06 14.07 -2.17
N PHE A 91 -2.16 12.74 -2.21
CA PHE A 91 -2.31 11.89 -1.04
C PHE A 91 -1.02 11.16 -0.74
N VAL A 92 -0.74 10.96 0.55
CA VAL A 92 0.18 9.95 1.03
C VAL A 92 -0.66 8.82 1.63
N ILE A 93 -0.47 7.62 1.13
CA ILE A 93 -1.23 6.44 1.54
C ILE A 93 -0.27 5.50 2.25
N PHE A 94 -0.66 5.10 3.46
CA PHE A 94 0.07 4.15 4.28
C PHE A 94 -0.77 2.92 4.58
N GLU A 95 -0.14 1.76 4.68
CA GLU A 95 -0.70 0.61 5.39
C GLU A 95 -0.37 0.72 6.89
N HIS A 96 -1.17 0.09 7.74
CA HIS A 96 -1.04 0.23 9.19
C HIS A 96 0.31 -0.22 9.76
N ASP A 97 1.00 -1.14 9.10
CA ASP A 97 2.29 -1.70 9.51
C ASP A 97 3.51 -0.83 9.11
N ALA A 98 3.29 0.24 8.37
CA ALA A 98 4.33 1.21 8.04
C ALA A 98 4.83 1.98 9.29
N VAL A 99 6.09 2.40 9.25
CA VAL A 99 6.72 3.29 10.24
C VAL A 99 7.55 4.33 9.53
N VAL A 100 7.31 5.60 9.83
CA VAL A 100 8.11 6.70 9.32
C VAL A 100 9.42 6.78 10.11
N VAL A 101 10.55 6.62 9.43
CA VAL A 101 11.89 6.61 10.05
C VAL A 101 12.70 7.85 9.72
N ASP A 102 12.30 8.59 8.67
CA ASP A 102 12.95 9.83 8.24
C ASP A 102 11.90 10.81 7.68
N THR A 103 12.33 12.03 7.38
CA THR A 103 11.45 13.11 6.89
C THR A 103 10.87 12.79 5.52
N ILE A 104 9.55 12.86 5.39
CA ILE A 104 8.82 12.85 4.11
C ILE A 104 8.72 14.29 3.62
N PRO A 105 9.36 14.68 2.52
CA PRO A 105 9.33 16.07 2.04
C PRO A 105 7.92 16.51 1.70
N LYS A 106 7.50 17.66 2.27
CA LYS A 106 6.22 18.29 1.94
C LYS A 106 6.14 18.68 0.47
N TYR A 107 7.23 19.21 -0.04
CA TYR A 107 7.37 19.61 -1.45
C TYR A 107 8.30 18.63 -2.15
N MET A 108 7.79 17.99 -3.18
CA MET A 108 8.46 16.95 -3.93
C MET A 108 8.01 17.03 -5.39
N ALA A 109 8.96 17.32 -6.28
CA ALA A 109 8.67 17.25 -7.71
C ALA A 109 8.60 15.79 -8.16
N HIS A 110 7.47 15.39 -8.71
CA HIS A 110 7.25 14.02 -9.19
C HIS A 110 6.26 13.97 -10.35
N THR A 111 6.27 12.86 -11.09
CA THR A 111 5.41 12.65 -12.26
C THR A 111 4.04 12.06 -11.94
N GLY A 112 3.84 11.55 -10.71
CA GLY A 112 2.54 10.99 -10.39
C GLY A 112 2.48 10.13 -9.14
N CYS A 113 3.18 9.00 -9.11
CA CYS A 113 3.19 8.11 -7.96
C CYS A 113 4.63 7.77 -7.55
N VAL A 114 4.95 7.98 -6.28
CA VAL A 114 6.28 7.80 -5.70
C VAL A 114 6.23 6.84 -4.54
N SER A 115 6.95 5.71 -4.62
CA SER A 115 7.18 4.85 -3.47
C SER A 115 8.00 5.59 -2.42
N LEU A 116 7.53 5.60 -1.18
CA LEU A 116 8.22 6.15 -0.01
C LEU A 116 8.77 5.04 0.89
N GLY A 117 8.29 3.81 0.69
CA GLY A 117 8.62 2.65 1.50
C GLY A 117 9.82 1.87 0.98
N ALA A 118 10.71 1.48 1.88
CA ALA A 118 11.74 0.49 1.59
C ALA A 118 11.06 -0.84 1.15
N PRO A 119 11.60 -1.54 0.13
CA PRO A 119 11.06 -2.83 -0.26
C PRO A 119 10.95 -3.79 0.93
N SER A 120 9.74 -4.30 1.22
CA SER A 120 9.48 -5.12 2.41
C SER A 120 9.83 -6.60 2.22
N TYR A 121 10.01 -7.07 0.98
CA TYR A 121 10.34 -8.47 0.70
C TYR A 121 11.14 -8.70 -0.58
N GLY A 122 11.82 -9.85 -0.62
CA GLY A 122 12.62 -10.33 -1.74
C GLY A 122 13.89 -9.51 -1.97
N LYS A 123 14.60 -9.78 -3.05
CA LYS A 123 15.82 -9.04 -3.44
C LYS A 123 15.44 -7.76 -4.15
N TRP A 124 16.21 -6.70 -3.93
CA TRP A 124 16.06 -5.40 -4.58
C TRP A 124 17.41 -4.75 -4.84
N ASN A 125 17.41 -3.76 -5.71
CA ASN A 125 18.57 -2.91 -5.96
C ASN A 125 18.50 -1.66 -5.07
N THR A 126 19.62 -1.22 -4.53
CA THR A 126 19.69 0.07 -3.85
C THR A 126 19.68 1.19 -4.88
N PRO A 127 18.75 2.16 -4.81
CA PRO A 127 18.75 3.33 -5.69
C PRO A 127 20.04 4.14 -5.55
N THR A 128 20.49 4.73 -6.65
CA THR A 128 21.68 5.60 -6.66
C THR A 128 21.35 7.08 -6.75
N VAL A 129 20.07 7.41 -7.04
CA VAL A 129 19.58 8.80 -7.12
C VAL A 129 18.99 9.18 -5.78
N LEU A 130 19.52 10.25 -5.18
CA LEU A 130 18.96 10.82 -3.95
C LEU A 130 17.71 11.65 -4.28
N GLY A 131 16.72 11.60 -3.38
CA GLY A 131 15.42 12.22 -3.61
C GLY A 131 14.53 11.39 -4.55
N VAL A 132 13.74 12.05 -5.38
CA VAL A 132 12.83 11.38 -6.32
C VAL A 132 13.58 10.96 -7.58
N GLY A 133 13.50 9.68 -7.90
CA GLY A 133 14.06 9.09 -9.12
C GLY A 133 13.13 8.05 -9.74
N PRO A 134 13.44 7.55 -10.94
CA PRO A 134 12.69 6.43 -11.53
C PRO A 134 12.72 5.21 -10.61
N LEU A 135 11.62 4.45 -10.55
CA LEU A 135 11.57 3.20 -9.79
C LEU A 135 12.57 2.17 -10.35
N LYS A 136 13.61 1.87 -9.59
CA LYS A 136 14.70 0.93 -9.98
C LYS A 136 14.96 -0.15 -8.94
N SER A 137 14.52 0.07 -7.69
CA SER A 137 14.73 -0.92 -6.62
C SER A 137 14.04 -2.24 -6.96
N LYS A 138 12.80 -2.17 -7.41
CA LYS A 138 12.02 -3.28 -7.98
C LYS A 138 11.12 -2.81 -9.10
N ARG A 139 10.55 -3.74 -9.86
CA ARG A 139 9.61 -3.41 -10.94
C ARG A 139 8.18 -3.10 -10.46
N TYR A 140 7.92 -3.16 -9.15
CA TYR A 140 6.63 -2.97 -8.51
C TYR A 140 6.84 -2.41 -7.09
N PHE A 141 5.79 -2.08 -6.36
CA PHE A 141 5.88 -1.58 -4.98
C PHE A 141 5.78 -2.71 -3.96
N PRO A 142 6.89 -3.32 -3.52
CA PRO A 142 6.83 -4.47 -2.62
C PRO A 142 6.20 -4.09 -1.27
N GLY A 143 5.01 -4.65 -1.02
CA GLY A 143 4.21 -4.37 0.17
C GLY A 143 3.29 -3.15 0.01
N ALA A 144 3.53 -2.23 -0.92
CA ALA A 144 2.73 -0.99 -1.13
C ALA A 144 2.42 -0.20 0.16
N HIS A 145 3.25 -0.36 1.21
CA HIS A 145 2.97 0.11 2.56
C HIS A 145 3.11 1.64 2.73
N ALA A 146 3.75 2.34 1.78
CA ALA A 146 3.84 3.80 1.78
C ALA A 146 4.11 4.35 0.38
N TYR A 147 3.25 5.24 -0.12
CA TYR A 147 3.48 5.95 -1.38
C TYR A 147 2.72 7.28 -1.44
N ARG A 148 3.28 8.24 -2.21
CA ARG A 148 2.64 9.50 -2.54
C ARG A 148 2.00 9.41 -3.91
N LEU A 149 0.80 9.96 -4.06
CA LEU A 149 -0.03 9.83 -5.25
C LEU A 149 -0.64 11.18 -5.64
N SER A 150 -0.45 11.61 -6.88
CA SER A 150 -1.14 12.79 -7.42
C SER A 150 -2.55 12.45 -7.90
N PRO A 151 -3.46 13.44 -7.99
CA PRO A 151 -4.80 13.22 -8.54
C PRO A 151 -4.80 12.66 -9.97
N THR A 152 -3.85 13.05 -10.80
CA THR A 152 -3.73 12.53 -12.18
C THR A 152 -3.33 11.06 -12.17
N ALA A 153 -2.29 10.69 -11.41
CA ALA A 153 -1.88 9.30 -11.30
C ALA A 153 -2.96 8.42 -10.63
N ALA A 154 -3.74 9.00 -9.70
CA ALA A 154 -4.87 8.30 -9.10
C ALA A 154 -5.96 7.93 -10.14
N ARG A 155 -6.23 8.81 -11.11
CA ARG A 155 -7.12 8.50 -12.25
C ARG A 155 -6.56 7.35 -13.09
N ASP A 156 -5.27 7.41 -13.44
CA ASP A 156 -4.61 6.36 -14.20
C ASP A 156 -4.68 4.99 -13.49
N LEU A 157 -4.46 4.99 -12.15
CA LEU A 157 -4.60 3.78 -11.34
C LEU A 157 -6.04 3.23 -11.37
N CYS A 158 -7.05 4.10 -11.22
CA CYS A 158 -8.46 3.69 -11.26
C CYS A 158 -8.86 3.13 -12.63
N GLU A 159 -8.42 3.75 -13.72
CA GLU A 159 -8.70 3.30 -15.09
C GLU A 159 -8.05 1.95 -15.38
N MET A 160 -6.77 1.80 -15.04
CA MET A 160 -6.05 0.54 -15.24
C MET A 160 -6.61 -0.60 -14.39
N ALA A 161 -7.15 -0.31 -13.20
CA ALA A 161 -7.74 -1.29 -12.30
C ALA A 161 -8.90 -2.06 -12.96
N VAL A 162 -9.65 -1.44 -13.85
CA VAL A 162 -10.77 -2.08 -14.57
C VAL A 162 -10.31 -3.35 -15.30
N LEU A 163 -9.10 -3.34 -15.84
CA LEU A 163 -8.55 -4.40 -16.69
C LEU A 163 -7.58 -5.34 -15.96
N ASN A 164 -6.76 -4.79 -15.07
CA ASN A 164 -5.55 -5.47 -14.55
C ASN A 164 -5.49 -5.57 -13.03
N ALA A 165 -6.62 -5.42 -12.32
CA ALA A 165 -6.63 -5.48 -10.85
C ALA A 165 -6.10 -6.82 -10.33
N THR A 166 -5.25 -6.74 -9.31
CA THR A 166 -4.67 -7.86 -8.55
C THR A 166 -4.23 -7.35 -7.17
N ALA A 167 -3.42 -8.09 -6.42
CA ALA A 167 -2.83 -7.59 -5.17
C ALA A 167 -2.19 -6.21 -5.38
N THR A 168 -2.44 -5.26 -4.48
CA THR A 168 -2.09 -3.84 -4.66
C THR A 168 -0.63 -3.63 -5.01
N ASP A 169 0.26 -4.30 -4.30
CA ASP A 169 1.70 -4.19 -4.49
C ASP A 169 2.16 -4.74 -5.85
N VAL A 170 1.51 -5.79 -6.35
CA VAL A 170 1.76 -6.34 -7.68
C VAL A 170 1.11 -5.51 -8.78
N PHE A 171 -0.07 -4.91 -8.51
CA PHE A 171 -0.77 -4.05 -9.45
C PHE A 171 0.00 -2.77 -9.77
N ILE A 172 0.60 -2.13 -8.74
CA ILE A 172 1.41 -0.91 -8.91
C ILE A 172 2.81 -1.32 -9.40
N ASN A 173 2.96 -1.50 -10.71
CA ASN A 173 4.17 -1.99 -11.35
C ASN A 173 4.54 -1.20 -12.62
N LEU A 174 5.80 -1.34 -13.07
CA LEU A 174 6.33 -0.62 -14.24
C LEU A 174 5.72 -1.07 -15.58
N GLN A 175 5.07 -2.24 -15.65
CA GLN A 175 4.38 -2.67 -16.86
C GLN A 175 3.06 -1.92 -17.04
N ASN A 176 2.32 -1.72 -15.94
CA ASN A 176 1.09 -0.96 -15.95
C ASN A 176 1.37 0.56 -15.97
N PHE A 177 2.42 1.00 -15.25
CA PHE A 177 2.73 2.41 -15.02
C PHE A 177 4.23 2.69 -15.18
N PRO A 178 4.73 2.90 -16.43
CA PRO A 178 6.15 3.12 -16.69
C PRO A 178 6.75 4.37 -16.02
N TRP A 179 5.89 5.29 -15.59
CA TRP A 179 6.24 6.57 -14.96
C TRP A 179 6.38 6.49 -13.44
N LEU A 180 6.29 5.29 -12.82
CA LEU A 180 6.48 5.12 -11.39
C LEU A 180 7.87 5.57 -10.93
N GLN A 181 7.89 6.19 -9.75
CA GLN A 181 9.09 6.72 -9.12
C GLN A 181 9.26 6.15 -7.71
N GLU A 182 10.43 6.35 -7.15
CA GLU A 182 10.74 6.08 -5.75
C GLU A 182 11.52 7.25 -5.15
N TYR A 183 11.38 7.45 -3.85
CA TYR A 183 12.17 8.40 -3.08
C TYR A 183 13.26 7.65 -2.32
N PHE A 184 14.51 8.08 -2.44
CA PHE A 184 15.64 7.47 -1.74
C PHE A 184 16.52 8.52 -1.06
N PRO A 185 17.01 8.28 0.19
CA PRO A 185 16.75 7.14 1.07
C PRO A 185 15.26 7.02 1.45
N TRP A 186 14.77 5.79 1.57
CA TRP A 186 13.37 5.55 1.88
C TRP A 186 13.01 6.06 3.29
N PRO A 187 12.06 7.01 3.41
CA PRO A 187 11.66 7.56 4.70
C PRO A 187 10.72 6.65 5.50
N VAL A 188 10.25 5.56 4.89
CA VAL A 188 9.29 4.64 5.52
C VAL A 188 9.80 3.21 5.41
N ILE A 189 9.61 2.44 6.47
CA ILE A 189 9.84 0.99 6.50
C ILE A 189 8.56 0.26 6.89
N CYS A 190 8.43 -0.99 6.48
CA CYS A 190 7.42 -1.90 6.98
C CYS A 190 7.93 -2.57 8.27
N LYS A 191 7.09 -2.62 9.29
CA LYS A 191 7.39 -3.26 10.58
C LYS A 191 6.24 -4.15 11.01
N ASP A 192 5.92 -5.10 10.14
CA ASP A 192 4.87 -6.08 10.39
C ASP A 192 5.36 -7.20 11.30
N ASN A 193 4.53 -7.55 12.27
CA ASN A 193 4.65 -8.74 13.10
C ASN A 193 3.45 -9.69 12.93
N PHE A 194 2.53 -9.35 12.03
CA PHE A 194 1.36 -10.16 11.69
C PHE A 194 0.92 -9.90 10.24
N THR A 195 0.09 -10.79 9.71
CA THR A 195 -0.58 -10.62 8.41
C THR A 195 -2.07 -10.91 8.50
N THR A 196 -2.85 -10.17 7.74
CA THR A 196 -4.29 -10.39 7.54
C THR A 196 -4.60 -10.99 6.17
N ILE A 197 -3.60 -11.15 5.30
CA ILE A 197 -3.76 -11.57 3.91
C ILE A 197 -3.30 -13.02 3.69
N GLN A 198 -2.21 -13.43 4.34
CA GLN A 198 -1.59 -14.74 4.09
C GLN A 198 -2.36 -15.89 4.74
N ASN A 199 -2.22 -17.08 4.17
CA ASN A 199 -2.73 -18.32 4.75
C ASN A 199 -1.80 -18.89 5.82
N PRO A 200 -2.31 -19.69 6.79
CA PRO A 200 -1.48 -20.39 7.77
C PRO A 200 -0.43 -21.33 7.16
N THR A 201 -0.68 -21.82 5.96
CA THR A 201 0.23 -22.72 5.24
C THR A 201 1.42 -22.00 4.59
N GLY A 202 1.44 -20.69 4.64
CA GLY A 202 2.50 -19.86 4.11
C GLY A 202 2.11 -18.96 2.96
N CYS A 203 3.06 -18.18 2.50
CA CYS A 203 2.98 -17.39 1.28
C CYS A 203 4.32 -17.37 0.55
N VAL A 204 4.32 -16.88 -0.69
CA VAL A 204 5.55 -16.75 -1.48
C VAL A 204 6.52 -15.75 -0.83
N ALA A 205 6.01 -14.68 -0.23
CA ALA A 205 6.80 -13.66 0.45
C ALA A 205 7.08 -14.06 1.92
N LYS A 206 8.08 -14.88 2.15
CA LYS A 206 8.43 -15.44 3.48
C LYS A 206 9.32 -14.53 4.33
N HIS A 207 9.20 -13.22 4.20
CA HIS A 207 10.12 -12.29 4.83
C HIS A 207 10.02 -12.22 6.36
N ASN A 208 8.85 -12.53 6.93
CA ASN A 208 8.59 -12.46 8.38
C ASN A 208 8.37 -13.85 9.03
N TRP A 209 8.76 -14.91 8.36
CA TRP A 209 8.65 -16.25 8.89
C TRP A 209 9.75 -16.51 9.93
N GLY A 210 9.47 -16.13 11.15
CA GLY A 210 10.30 -16.32 12.32
C GLY A 210 9.47 -16.16 13.57
N GLY A 211 10.06 -16.40 14.75
CA GLY A 211 9.35 -16.31 16.02
C GLY A 211 8.68 -14.95 16.20
N GLY A 212 7.36 -14.94 16.41
CA GLY A 212 6.58 -13.74 16.65
C GLY A 212 5.75 -13.21 15.47
N TYR A 213 5.82 -13.84 14.29
CA TYR A 213 4.94 -13.48 13.18
C TYR A 213 3.61 -14.22 13.26
N ASN A 214 2.51 -13.49 13.40
CA ASN A 214 1.18 -14.04 13.60
C ASN A 214 0.31 -13.87 12.36
N ILE A 215 -0.48 -14.91 12.05
CA ILE A 215 -1.51 -14.84 11.01
C ILE A 215 -2.83 -14.55 11.70
N VAL A 216 -3.35 -13.35 11.50
CA VAL A 216 -4.61 -12.91 12.08
C VAL A 216 -5.74 -13.18 11.09
N LYS A 217 -6.79 -13.85 11.55
CA LYS A 217 -8.00 -14.06 10.76
C LYS A 217 -8.85 -12.80 10.83
N VAL A 218 -9.13 -12.21 9.68
CA VAL A 218 -10.16 -11.18 9.47
C VAL A 218 -11.25 -11.83 8.65
N GLU A 219 -12.41 -12.01 9.24
CA GLU A 219 -13.60 -12.62 8.64
C GLU A 219 -14.63 -11.55 8.31
#